data_31f317b79baf1f3f0014b66f6a344a35
#
_entry.id   31f317b79baf1f3f0014b66f6a344a35
#
_cell.length_a   1.000
_cell.length_b   1.000
_cell.length_c   1.000
_cell.angle_alpha   90.00
_cell.angle_beta   90.00
_cell.angle_gamma   90.00
#
_symmetry.space_group_name_H-M   'P 1'
#
loop_
_entity.id
_entity.type
_entity.pdbx_description
1 polymer ?
#
loop_
_entity_poly.entity_id
_entity_poly.type
_entity_poly.pdbx_seq_one_letter_code
_entity_poly.pdbx_strand_id
1 'polypeptide(L)'
;MTNNGNEPNLTLSDLYDKDVVYTSRPSYISNPWLKPDEHQSNFLTGRELLIANQLPVIVHEASATDKLHQLFLVIGKDVPNSIYTFNNQQSYENLIKQLAHKENKKIYFQYIHDETILNQQYYALDKTLFVALNNKARIPEWTNGKFLPKRKVVKIEQFENEIKNWEFPFVIKPGDDLPTAGGYGVMICYHDADLQKAITRIKEATAETNSLIIEQKIEEKANYCVQFAYSESLGIQYLGAATQLTDKYGFYNGNENTTNVPEHVIEAGRQIMENGVNQGFFGVAGFDLLVDEDDNVYAIDLNFRQNGSTSMLLLANELNSGYQKFYSYHSKGDNTHFFNTILKYVKEGSLYPLSYYDGDWYGEDKVKSRFGCIWHGDSKETVLENERAFLAELEHY
;
A
#
# COMPACT_ATOMS: atom_id res chain seq x y z
N MET A 1 -8.70 19.94 -17.10
CA MET A 1 -8.37 21.21 -16.46
C MET A 1 -6.87 21.25 -16.30
N THR A 2 -6.19 22.17 -16.97
CA THR A 2 -4.73 22.32 -16.88
C THR A 2 -4.40 22.90 -15.51
N ASN A 3 -3.77 22.11 -14.65
CA ASN A 3 -3.21 22.61 -13.39
C ASN A 3 -2.14 23.66 -13.71
N ASN A 4 -2.38 24.88 -13.27
CA ASN A 4 -1.38 25.93 -13.28
C ASN A 4 -0.26 25.56 -12.30
N GLY A 5 0.96 25.40 -12.79
CA GLY A 5 2.13 24.87 -12.09
C GLY A 5 2.69 25.71 -10.93
N ASN A 6 1.85 26.14 -9.97
CA ASN A 6 2.27 26.91 -8.78
C ASN A 6 1.49 26.56 -7.50
N GLU A 7 0.64 25.54 -7.48
CA GLU A 7 0.06 25.09 -6.22
C GLU A 7 1.04 24.12 -5.53
N PRO A 8 1.32 24.30 -4.24
CA PRO A 8 2.17 23.36 -3.49
C PRO A 8 1.57 21.95 -3.54
N ASN A 9 2.42 20.94 -3.71
CA ASN A 9 1.97 19.56 -3.67
C ASN A 9 1.31 19.25 -2.34
N LEU A 10 0.16 18.57 -2.38
CA LEU A 10 -0.50 18.04 -1.18
C LEU A 10 0.45 17.09 -0.45
N THR A 11 0.58 17.26 0.84
CA THR A 11 1.39 16.42 1.73
C THR A 11 0.52 15.79 2.82
N LEU A 12 1.04 14.78 3.52
CA LEU A 12 0.28 14.17 4.61
C LEU A 12 -0.03 15.14 5.75
N SER A 13 0.85 16.12 6.00
CA SER A 13 0.59 17.14 7.03
C SER A 13 -0.60 18.06 6.74
N ASP A 14 -1.11 18.08 5.51
CA ASP A 14 -2.31 18.83 5.13
C ASP A 14 -3.60 18.05 5.43
N LEU A 15 -3.48 16.76 5.72
CA LEU A 15 -4.59 15.83 5.92
C LEU A 15 -4.84 15.46 7.39
N TYR A 16 -3.83 15.62 8.24
CA TYR A 16 -3.88 15.15 9.63
C TYR A 16 -3.63 16.29 10.62
N ASP A 17 -4.27 16.22 11.77
CA ASP A 17 -4.07 17.19 12.85
C ASP A 17 -2.64 17.11 13.41
N LYS A 18 -2.19 18.21 14.03
CA LYS A 18 -0.81 18.37 14.56
C LYS A 18 -0.46 17.43 15.71
N ASP A 19 -1.47 16.85 16.36
CA ASP A 19 -1.29 15.84 17.44
C ASP A 19 -1.23 14.42 16.91
N VAL A 20 -1.40 14.22 15.59
CA VAL A 20 -1.34 12.89 14.95
C VAL A 20 0.11 12.49 14.68
N VAL A 21 0.43 11.23 14.97
CA VAL A 21 1.66 10.55 14.56
C VAL A 21 1.28 9.35 13.68
N TYR A 22 1.95 9.20 12.55
CA TYR A 22 1.61 8.17 11.56
C TYR A 22 2.54 6.95 11.63
N THR A 23 2.00 5.76 11.43
CA THR A 23 2.78 4.53 11.27
C THR A 23 2.20 3.63 10.20
N SER A 24 3.06 3.16 9.29
CA SER A 24 2.72 2.18 8.25
C SER A 24 3.18 0.76 8.57
N ARG A 25 3.70 0.53 9.77
CA ARG A 25 4.10 -0.81 10.19
C ARG A 25 2.88 -1.69 10.48
N PRO A 26 2.77 -2.89 9.88
CA PRO A 26 1.84 -3.93 10.34
C PRO A 26 2.13 -4.34 11.79
N SER A 27 1.13 -4.86 12.48
CA SER A 27 1.31 -5.43 13.83
C SER A 27 2.35 -6.57 13.82
N TYR A 28 3.02 -6.79 14.96
CA TYR A 28 3.88 -7.96 15.16
C TYR A 28 3.07 -9.25 15.40
N ILE A 29 1.77 -9.12 15.64
CA ILE A 29 0.88 -10.29 15.77
C ILE A 29 0.79 -11.00 14.42
N SER A 30 0.91 -12.32 14.45
CA SER A 30 0.80 -13.16 13.26
C SER A 30 -0.53 -12.93 12.52
N ASN A 31 -0.44 -12.84 11.22
CA ASN A 31 -1.59 -12.66 10.33
C ASN A 31 -1.40 -13.52 9.08
N PRO A 32 -2.25 -14.53 8.82
CA PRO A 32 -2.09 -15.44 7.71
C PRO A 32 -2.26 -14.77 6.35
N TRP A 33 -2.82 -13.56 6.30
CA TRP A 33 -3.10 -12.80 5.08
C TRP A 33 -2.09 -11.69 4.79
N LEU A 34 -1.03 -11.63 5.56
CA LEU A 34 0.15 -10.79 5.30
C LEU A 34 1.38 -11.68 5.08
N LYS A 35 2.32 -11.20 4.28
CA LYS A 35 3.59 -11.90 4.11
C LYS A 35 4.32 -11.93 5.47
N PRO A 36 4.69 -13.10 5.99
CA PRO A 36 5.40 -13.22 7.27
C PRO A 36 6.87 -12.83 7.11
N ASP A 37 7.15 -11.56 6.93
CA ASP A 37 8.48 -11.01 6.72
C ASP A 37 8.61 -9.73 7.55
N GLU A 38 9.29 -9.83 8.69
CA GLU A 38 9.48 -8.71 9.60
C GLU A 38 10.26 -7.57 8.95
N HIS A 39 11.29 -7.88 8.17
CA HIS A 39 12.08 -6.87 7.46
C HIS A 39 11.24 -6.15 6.39
N GLN A 40 10.28 -6.84 5.77
CA GLN A 40 9.31 -6.20 4.87
C GLN A 40 8.40 -5.25 5.65
N SER A 41 7.90 -5.66 6.80
CA SER A 41 7.06 -4.82 7.66
C SER A 41 7.81 -3.59 8.17
N ASN A 42 9.09 -3.74 8.53
CA ASN A 42 9.94 -2.64 8.95
C ASN A 42 10.29 -1.69 7.79
N PHE A 43 10.56 -2.23 6.59
CA PHE A 43 10.80 -1.45 5.37
C PHE A 43 9.61 -0.53 5.01
N LEU A 44 8.38 -0.99 5.20
CA LEU A 44 7.18 -0.19 4.91
C LEU A 44 7.21 1.16 5.63
N THR A 45 7.80 1.24 6.82
CA THR A 45 7.78 2.45 7.67
C THR A 45 8.53 3.64 7.08
N GLY A 46 9.40 3.43 6.09
CA GLY A 46 10.17 4.50 5.44
C GLY A 46 9.51 5.08 4.18
N ARG A 47 8.36 4.54 3.73
CA ARG A 47 7.80 4.92 2.42
C ARG A 47 7.14 6.30 2.37
N GLU A 48 6.71 6.82 3.50
CA GLU A 48 5.99 8.07 3.60
C GLU A 48 6.88 9.29 3.87
N LEU A 49 8.19 9.09 4.07
CA LEU A 49 9.11 10.16 4.50
C LEU A 49 9.09 11.39 3.60
N LEU A 50 9.07 11.21 2.27
CA LEU A 50 9.07 12.34 1.33
C LEU A 50 7.72 13.07 1.20
N ILE A 51 6.62 12.41 1.58
CA ILE A 51 5.28 12.98 1.50
C ILE A 51 4.72 13.38 2.87
N ALA A 52 5.43 13.07 3.95
CA ALA A 52 5.01 13.39 5.31
C ALA A 52 5.03 14.88 5.62
N ASN A 53 6.02 15.63 5.08
CA ASN A 53 6.30 17.02 5.40
C ASN A 53 6.47 17.21 6.93
N GLN A 54 5.56 17.90 7.62
CA GLN A 54 5.61 18.12 9.06
C GLN A 54 4.88 17.05 9.89
N LEU A 55 4.20 16.09 9.26
CA LEU A 55 3.55 14.98 9.96
C LEU A 55 4.61 14.07 10.60
N PRO A 56 4.60 13.90 11.94
CA PRO A 56 5.51 12.96 12.57
C PRO A 56 5.22 11.52 12.15
N VAL A 57 6.29 10.77 11.83
CA VAL A 57 6.20 9.37 11.39
C VAL A 57 7.06 8.46 12.28
N ILE A 58 6.58 7.23 12.51
CA ILE A 58 7.32 6.19 13.22
C ILE A 58 8.03 5.30 12.20
N VAL A 59 9.37 5.24 12.27
CA VAL A 59 10.24 4.61 11.26
C VAL A 59 11.18 3.61 11.95
N HIS A 60 11.43 2.46 11.32
CA HIS A 60 12.48 1.56 11.81
C HIS A 60 13.86 2.18 11.58
N GLU A 61 14.80 2.04 12.55
CA GLU A 61 16.14 2.63 12.49
C GLU A 61 16.89 2.26 11.20
N ALA A 62 16.76 1.03 10.70
CA ALA A 62 17.34 0.61 9.43
C ALA A 62 16.76 1.35 8.19
N SER A 63 15.64 2.05 8.33
CA SER A 63 15.05 2.92 7.30
C SER A 63 15.32 4.40 7.53
N ALA A 64 16.21 4.75 8.47
CA ALA A 64 16.59 6.12 8.80
C ALA A 64 18.13 6.27 8.90
N THR A 65 18.86 5.56 8.04
CA THR A 65 20.33 5.52 8.04
C THR A 65 20.93 6.61 7.15
N ASP A 66 22.25 6.82 7.28
CA ASP A 66 23.02 7.75 6.43
C ASP A 66 22.88 7.41 4.94
N LYS A 67 22.68 6.14 4.57
CA LYS A 67 22.46 5.73 3.18
C LYS A 67 21.18 6.34 2.61
N LEU A 68 20.06 6.29 3.37
CA LEU A 68 18.83 6.97 2.95
C LEU A 68 19.04 8.47 2.83
N HIS A 69 19.66 9.10 3.84
CA HIS A 69 19.98 10.53 3.82
C HIS A 69 20.80 10.89 2.58
N GLN A 70 21.83 10.12 2.24
CA GLN A 70 22.62 10.33 1.03
C GLN A 70 21.80 10.28 -0.25
N LEU A 71 20.85 9.32 -0.37
CA LEU A 71 19.96 9.23 -1.53
C LEU A 71 19.05 10.47 -1.63
N PHE A 72 18.51 10.93 -0.51
CA PHE A 72 17.65 12.13 -0.49
C PHE A 72 18.42 13.41 -0.82
N LEU A 73 19.63 13.57 -0.32
CA LEU A 73 20.48 14.72 -0.67
C LEU A 73 20.75 14.81 -2.17
N VAL A 74 20.93 13.68 -2.87
CA VAL A 74 21.14 13.69 -4.33
C VAL A 74 19.97 14.28 -5.08
N ILE A 75 18.73 14.08 -4.61
CA ILE A 75 17.51 14.66 -5.21
C ILE A 75 17.12 16.01 -4.58
N GLY A 76 18.00 16.61 -3.78
CA GLY A 76 17.74 17.91 -3.14
C GLY A 76 16.72 17.88 -2.01
N LYS A 77 16.56 16.75 -1.35
CA LYS A 77 15.64 16.55 -0.21
C LYS A 77 16.41 16.24 1.07
N ASP A 78 15.80 16.56 2.19
CA ASP A 78 16.27 16.15 3.51
C ASP A 78 15.33 15.11 4.11
N VAL A 79 15.85 14.26 4.99
CA VAL A 79 15.01 13.42 5.84
C VAL A 79 14.22 14.32 6.79
N PRO A 80 12.89 14.14 6.94
CA PRO A 80 12.08 14.95 7.84
C PRO A 80 12.62 14.94 9.27
N ASN A 81 12.62 16.11 9.93
CA ASN A 81 13.07 16.22 11.33
C ASN A 81 12.08 15.57 12.32
N SER A 82 10.85 15.33 11.90
CA SER A 82 9.78 14.80 12.76
C SER A 82 9.65 13.28 12.61
N ILE A 83 10.73 12.54 12.87
CA ILE A 83 10.71 11.07 12.89
C ILE A 83 10.93 10.56 14.31
N TYR A 84 10.17 9.51 14.66
CA TYR A 84 10.39 8.68 15.84
C TYR A 84 10.92 7.32 15.39
N THR A 85 11.96 6.81 16.03
CA THR A 85 12.58 5.55 15.60
C THR A 85 12.36 4.42 16.58
N PHE A 86 12.34 3.20 16.07
CA PHE A 86 12.33 1.94 16.82
C PHE A 86 13.24 0.91 16.14
N ASN A 87 13.65 -0.13 16.87
CA ASN A 87 14.55 -1.15 16.33
C ASN A 87 14.08 -2.60 16.56
N ASN A 88 13.03 -2.80 17.32
CA ASN A 88 12.41 -4.12 17.57
C ASN A 88 10.97 -3.95 18.07
N GLN A 89 10.27 -5.07 18.26
CA GLN A 89 8.89 -5.07 18.74
C GLN A 89 8.72 -4.30 20.05
N GLN A 90 9.56 -4.56 21.04
CA GLN A 90 9.43 -3.94 22.37
C GLN A 90 9.61 -2.42 22.30
N SER A 91 10.62 -1.95 21.56
CA SER A 91 10.86 -0.50 21.40
C SER A 91 9.72 0.16 20.62
N TYR A 92 9.16 -0.49 19.59
CA TYR A 92 8.00 -0.01 18.84
C TYR A 92 6.75 0.14 19.72
N GLU A 93 6.40 -0.90 20.48
CA GLU A 93 5.23 -0.85 21.35
C GLU A 93 5.40 0.15 22.49
N ASN A 94 6.61 0.24 23.08
CA ASN A 94 6.91 1.24 24.11
C ASN A 94 6.81 2.67 23.56
N LEU A 95 7.31 2.91 22.34
CA LEU A 95 7.24 4.20 21.69
C LEU A 95 5.78 4.64 21.47
N ILE A 96 4.94 3.76 20.90
CA ILE A 96 3.51 4.03 20.71
C ILE A 96 2.84 4.38 22.04
N LYS A 97 3.09 3.60 23.10
CA LYS A 97 2.53 3.85 24.43
C LYS A 97 3.03 5.18 25.02
N GLN A 98 4.30 5.52 24.82
CA GLN A 98 4.86 6.80 25.26
C GLN A 98 4.19 7.97 24.57
N LEU A 99 4.11 7.95 23.22
CA LEU A 99 3.49 9.01 22.42
C LEU A 99 2.02 9.22 22.84
N ALA A 100 1.28 8.14 23.02
CA ALA A 100 -0.13 8.20 23.38
C ALA A 100 -0.33 8.69 24.82
N HIS A 101 0.33 8.05 25.81
CA HIS A 101 0.01 8.27 27.23
C HIS A 101 0.76 9.45 27.86
N LYS A 102 1.99 9.78 27.39
CA LYS A 102 2.80 10.85 27.97
C LYS A 102 2.74 12.13 27.15
N GLU A 103 2.66 12.00 25.82
CA GLU A 103 2.69 13.15 24.92
C GLU A 103 1.29 13.49 24.37
N ASN A 104 0.26 12.72 24.78
CA ASN A 104 -1.14 12.88 24.39
C ASN A 104 -1.33 12.94 22.87
N LYS A 105 -0.53 12.14 22.12
CA LYS A 105 -0.64 12.02 20.67
C LYS A 105 -1.72 11.01 20.29
N LYS A 106 -2.32 11.24 19.11
CA LYS A 106 -3.15 10.26 18.41
C LYS A 106 -2.30 9.51 17.41
N ILE A 107 -2.50 8.19 17.30
CA ILE A 107 -1.73 7.36 16.37
C ILE A 107 -2.62 7.01 15.18
N TYR A 108 -2.18 7.36 13.97
CA TYR A 108 -2.81 6.88 12.74
C TYR A 108 -2.09 5.61 12.28
N PHE A 109 -2.80 4.49 12.36
CA PHE A 109 -2.29 3.19 11.93
C PHE A 109 -2.75 2.90 10.50
N GLN A 110 -1.80 2.69 9.59
CA GLN A 110 -2.11 2.18 8.25
C GLN A 110 -2.59 0.72 8.27
N TYR A 111 -2.16 -0.04 9.25
CA TYR A 111 -2.62 -1.40 9.55
C TYR A 111 -3.07 -1.46 11.00
N ILE A 112 -4.26 -1.99 11.22
CA ILE A 112 -4.84 -2.01 12.56
C ILE A 112 -3.98 -2.84 13.53
N HIS A 113 -3.91 -2.38 14.77
CA HIS A 113 -3.23 -3.05 15.85
C HIS A 113 -4.22 -3.57 16.90
N ASP A 114 -3.82 -4.58 17.66
CA ASP A 114 -4.63 -5.11 18.74
C ASP A 114 -4.73 -4.13 19.92
N GLU A 115 -5.83 -4.18 20.69
CA GLU A 115 -6.06 -3.31 21.83
C GLU A 115 -5.13 -3.59 23.01
N THR A 116 -4.48 -4.75 23.06
CA THR A 116 -3.42 -5.05 24.03
C THR A 116 -2.18 -4.17 23.84
N ILE A 117 -1.98 -3.65 22.61
CA ILE A 117 -0.88 -2.74 22.29
C ILE A 117 -1.26 -1.31 22.65
N LEU A 118 -2.43 -0.82 22.19
CA LEU A 118 -2.89 0.53 22.44
C LEU A 118 -4.41 0.57 22.49
N ASN A 119 -4.97 1.23 23.53
CA ASN A 119 -6.41 1.45 23.64
C ASN A 119 -6.90 2.32 22.48
N GLN A 120 -8.09 1.99 21.92
CA GLN A 120 -8.67 2.65 20.76
C GLN A 120 -8.89 4.17 20.92
N GLN A 121 -9.03 4.68 22.14
CA GLN A 121 -9.17 6.13 22.39
C GLN A 121 -7.97 6.96 21.87
N TYR A 122 -6.81 6.33 21.69
CA TYR A 122 -5.59 6.97 21.16
C TYR A 122 -5.41 6.80 19.64
N TYR A 123 -6.34 6.14 18.97
CA TYR A 123 -6.34 6.09 17.51
C TYR A 123 -6.78 7.44 16.96
N ALA A 124 -6.13 7.89 15.89
CA ALA A 124 -6.52 9.12 15.21
C ALA A 124 -7.85 8.94 14.46
N LEU A 125 -8.02 7.81 13.80
CA LEU A 125 -9.28 7.39 13.17
C LEU A 125 -9.95 6.31 14.04
N ASP A 126 -11.27 6.37 14.22
CA ASP A 126 -12.00 5.36 14.97
C ASP A 126 -11.66 3.95 14.47
N LYS A 127 -11.22 3.08 15.38
CA LYS A 127 -10.75 1.74 15.04
C LYS A 127 -11.83 0.88 14.40
N THR A 128 -13.06 0.95 14.92
CA THR A 128 -14.18 0.15 14.41
C THR A 128 -14.54 0.57 12.98
N LEU A 129 -14.56 1.88 12.74
CA LEU A 129 -14.75 2.43 11.40
C LEU A 129 -13.63 2.01 10.46
N PHE A 130 -12.37 2.15 10.89
CA PHE A 130 -11.22 1.78 10.05
C PHE A 130 -11.26 0.30 9.63
N VAL A 131 -11.54 -0.60 10.58
CA VAL A 131 -11.71 -2.04 10.30
C VAL A 131 -12.85 -2.26 9.31
N ALA A 132 -14.00 -1.65 9.55
CA ALA A 132 -15.17 -1.78 8.69
C ALA A 132 -14.91 -1.31 7.25
N LEU A 133 -14.24 -0.17 7.07
CA LEU A 133 -13.91 0.41 5.77
C LEU A 133 -12.93 -0.46 4.96
N ASN A 134 -12.03 -1.18 5.63
CA ASN A 134 -11.01 -2.02 4.99
C ASN A 134 -11.39 -3.51 4.92
N ASN A 135 -12.54 -3.92 5.47
CA ASN A 135 -13.02 -5.29 5.38
C ASN A 135 -13.65 -5.56 3.99
N LYS A 136 -13.06 -6.49 3.25
CA LYS A 136 -13.50 -6.82 1.89
C LYS A 136 -14.93 -7.39 1.83
N ALA A 137 -15.41 -8.05 2.89
CA ALA A 137 -16.79 -8.54 2.95
C ALA A 137 -17.81 -7.39 2.98
N ARG A 138 -17.41 -6.21 3.46
CA ARG A 138 -18.26 -5.03 3.61
C ARG A 138 -18.21 -4.06 2.42
N ILE A 139 -17.49 -4.36 1.35
CA ILE A 139 -17.47 -3.53 0.13
C ILE A 139 -18.89 -3.15 -0.35
N PRO A 140 -19.91 -4.03 -0.31
CA PRO A 140 -21.27 -3.67 -0.70
C PRO A 140 -21.88 -2.49 0.10
N GLU A 141 -21.47 -2.31 1.36
CA GLU A 141 -21.94 -1.19 2.19
C GLU A 141 -21.37 0.14 1.67
N TRP A 142 -20.11 0.16 1.32
CA TRP A 142 -19.39 1.36 0.88
C TRP A 142 -19.62 1.72 -0.58
N THR A 143 -20.13 0.77 -1.36
CA THR A 143 -20.51 0.97 -2.76
C THR A 143 -22.03 1.18 -2.94
N ASN A 144 -22.81 1.19 -1.86
CA ASN A 144 -24.28 1.18 -1.91
C ASN A 144 -24.83 0.04 -2.80
N GLY A 145 -24.17 -1.12 -2.79
CA GLY A 145 -24.52 -2.30 -3.58
C GLY A 145 -24.21 -2.19 -5.08
N LYS A 146 -23.54 -1.12 -5.52
CA LYS A 146 -23.12 -0.91 -6.91
C LYS A 146 -21.69 -1.41 -7.13
N PHE A 147 -21.26 -1.47 -8.39
CA PHE A 147 -19.88 -1.78 -8.78
C PHE A 147 -19.36 -3.10 -8.22
N LEU A 148 -20.19 -4.13 -8.15
CA LEU A 148 -19.82 -5.40 -7.52
C LEU A 148 -19.76 -6.52 -8.57
N PRO A 149 -18.71 -7.38 -8.56
CA PRO A 149 -18.78 -8.65 -9.23
C PRO A 149 -19.84 -9.52 -8.55
N LYS A 150 -20.32 -10.59 -9.24
CA LYS A 150 -21.08 -11.64 -8.56
C LYS A 150 -20.22 -12.15 -7.40
N ARG A 151 -20.76 -12.10 -6.17
CA ARG A 151 -20.00 -12.44 -4.97
C ARG A 151 -20.86 -13.06 -3.89
N LYS A 152 -20.23 -13.85 -3.02
CA LYS A 152 -20.86 -14.42 -1.83
C LYS A 152 -19.87 -14.48 -0.68
N VAL A 153 -20.30 -14.00 0.49
CA VAL A 153 -19.57 -14.18 1.75
C VAL A 153 -20.05 -15.48 2.38
N VAL A 154 -19.12 -16.33 2.78
CA VAL A 154 -19.41 -17.65 3.34
C VAL A 154 -18.61 -17.87 4.62
N LYS A 155 -19.19 -18.58 5.59
CA LYS A 155 -18.44 -19.07 6.74
C LYS A 155 -17.47 -20.16 6.29
N ILE A 156 -16.31 -20.24 6.97
CA ILE A 156 -15.26 -21.17 6.57
C ILE A 156 -15.74 -22.64 6.56
N GLU A 157 -16.64 -23.01 7.51
CA GLU A 157 -17.20 -24.36 7.62
C GLU A 157 -18.13 -24.70 6.44
N GLN A 158 -18.66 -23.70 5.76
CA GLN A 158 -19.59 -23.86 4.61
C GLN A 158 -18.87 -23.77 3.27
N PHE A 159 -17.61 -23.34 3.27
CA PHE A 159 -16.86 -23.04 2.05
C PHE A 159 -16.77 -24.21 1.09
N GLU A 160 -16.39 -25.41 1.54
CA GLU A 160 -16.23 -26.60 0.68
C GLU A 160 -17.54 -27.06 0.01
N ASN A 161 -18.69 -26.73 0.61
CA ASN A 161 -19.99 -27.01 -0.01
C ASN A 161 -20.39 -25.91 -0.99
N GLU A 162 -20.16 -24.66 -0.64
CA GLU A 162 -20.55 -23.53 -1.46
C GLU A 162 -19.73 -23.44 -2.75
N ILE A 163 -18.43 -23.73 -2.69
CA ILE A 163 -17.53 -23.60 -3.84
C ILE A 163 -17.94 -24.51 -5.03
N LYS A 164 -18.66 -25.59 -4.77
CA LYS A 164 -19.19 -26.49 -5.81
C LYS A 164 -20.23 -25.83 -6.72
N ASN A 165 -20.79 -24.69 -6.29
CA ASN A 165 -21.78 -23.92 -7.06
C ASN A 165 -21.12 -22.84 -7.94
N TRP A 166 -19.79 -22.78 -7.97
CA TRP A 166 -19.03 -21.80 -8.72
C TRP A 166 -18.27 -22.42 -9.87
N GLU A 167 -18.39 -21.77 -11.03
CA GLU A 167 -17.65 -22.15 -12.24
C GLU A 167 -16.34 -21.38 -12.33
N PHE A 168 -15.28 -22.03 -12.83
CA PHE A 168 -13.99 -21.38 -13.08
C PHE A 168 -14.06 -20.39 -14.24
N PRO A 169 -13.28 -19.28 -14.22
CA PRO A 169 -12.44 -18.86 -13.11
C PRO A 169 -13.19 -18.06 -12.04
N PHE A 170 -12.75 -18.16 -10.80
CA PHE A 170 -13.26 -17.37 -9.68
C PHE A 170 -12.13 -16.96 -8.72
N VAL A 171 -12.42 -16.04 -7.81
CA VAL A 171 -11.47 -15.50 -6.83
C VAL A 171 -11.96 -15.79 -5.42
N ILE A 172 -11.06 -16.23 -4.55
CA ILE A 172 -11.32 -16.39 -3.12
C ILE A 172 -10.49 -15.34 -2.35
N LYS A 173 -11.12 -14.69 -1.38
CA LYS A 173 -10.48 -13.68 -0.51
C LYS A 173 -10.88 -13.90 0.94
N PRO A 174 -10.06 -13.51 1.95
CA PRO A 174 -10.52 -13.43 3.33
C PRO A 174 -11.66 -12.41 3.46
N GLY A 175 -12.64 -12.73 4.29
CA GLY A 175 -13.84 -11.91 4.53
C GLY A 175 -13.95 -11.40 5.95
N ASP A 176 -12.90 -11.52 6.76
CA ASP A 176 -12.85 -11.09 8.16
C ASP A 176 -12.14 -9.74 8.32
N ASP A 177 -12.00 -9.31 9.57
CA ASP A 177 -11.45 -8.01 9.94
C ASP A 177 -9.91 -7.93 9.91
N LEU A 178 -9.23 -9.03 9.55
CA LEU A 178 -7.77 -9.04 9.48
C LEU A 178 -7.27 -8.22 8.30
N PRO A 179 -6.23 -7.39 8.48
CA PRO A 179 -5.68 -6.61 7.39
C PRO A 179 -5.04 -7.50 6.32
N THR A 180 -5.21 -7.11 5.07
CA THR A 180 -4.60 -7.76 3.90
C THR A 180 -3.73 -6.77 3.14
N ALA A 181 -2.69 -7.25 2.46
CA ALA A 181 -1.85 -6.41 1.61
C ALA A 181 -1.15 -7.22 0.50
N GLY A 182 -0.77 -6.51 -0.57
CA GLY A 182 0.09 -7.05 -1.63
C GLY A 182 -0.48 -8.23 -2.42
N GLY A 183 -1.80 -8.44 -2.41
CA GLY A 183 -2.44 -9.59 -3.04
C GLY A 183 -2.25 -10.91 -2.29
N TYR A 184 -1.55 -10.90 -1.14
CA TYR A 184 -1.21 -12.13 -0.41
C TYR A 184 -2.43 -12.91 0.08
N GLY A 185 -3.56 -12.25 0.35
CA GLY A 185 -4.86 -12.86 0.69
C GLY A 185 -5.73 -13.23 -0.52
N VAL A 186 -5.30 -12.97 -1.76
CA VAL A 186 -6.09 -13.24 -2.97
C VAL A 186 -5.70 -14.59 -3.57
N MET A 187 -6.68 -15.42 -3.89
CA MET A 187 -6.48 -16.74 -4.48
C MET A 187 -7.33 -16.85 -5.75
N ILE A 188 -6.71 -16.69 -6.91
CA ILE A 188 -7.38 -16.81 -8.21
C ILE A 188 -7.34 -18.29 -8.63
N CYS A 189 -8.51 -18.87 -8.84
CA CYS A 189 -8.66 -20.26 -9.24
C CYS A 189 -9.10 -20.33 -10.71
N TYR A 190 -8.21 -20.77 -11.58
CA TYR A 190 -8.50 -21.03 -13.00
C TYR A 190 -8.96 -22.47 -13.25
N HIS A 191 -8.61 -23.40 -12.36
CA HIS A 191 -8.92 -24.83 -12.45
C HIS A 191 -8.77 -25.51 -11.07
N ASP A 192 -9.14 -26.78 -11.01
CA ASP A 192 -9.13 -27.57 -9.77
C ASP A 192 -7.79 -27.57 -9.02
N ALA A 193 -6.66 -27.58 -9.73
CA ALA A 193 -5.34 -27.55 -9.08
C ALA A 193 -5.07 -26.26 -8.31
N ASP A 194 -5.57 -25.10 -8.78
CA ASP A 194 -5.48 -23.85 -8.06
C ASP A 194 -6.40 -23.84 -6.84
N LEU A 195 -7.62 -24.40 -7.00
CA LEU A 195 -8.55 -24.56 -5.89
C LEU A 195 -7.97 -25.43 -4.78
N GLN A 196 -7.28 -26.53 -5.10
CA GLN A 196 -6.65 -27.39 -4.08
C GLN A 196 -5.54 -26.65 -3.31
N LYS A 197 -4.76 -25.79 -3.98
CA LYS A 197 -3.77 -24.91 -3.31
C LYS A 197 -4.47 -23.91 -2.39
N ALA A 198 -5.56 -23.28 -2.86
CA ALA A 198 -6.34 -22.35 -2.07
C ALA A 198 -6.93 -23.04 -0.83
N ILE A 199 -7.52 -24.23 -0.96
CA ILE A 199 -8.04 -25.01 0.17
C ILE A 199 -6.95 -25.32 1.19
N THR A 200 -5.76 -25.72 0.75
CA THR A 200 -4.62 -25.98 1.65
C THR A 200 -4.28 -24.75 2.45
N ARG A 201 -4.13 -23.60 1.78
CA ARG A 201 -3.83 -22.32 2.42
C ARG A 201 -4.92 -21.86 3.39
N ILE A 202 -6.19 -22.03 3.02
CA ILE A 202 -7.33 -21.72 3.89
C ILE A 202 -7.27 -22.57 5.16
N LYS A 203 -6.96 -23.86 5.04
CA LYS A 203 -6.83 -24.76 6.20
C LYS A 203 -5.72 -24.34 7.15
N GLU A 204 -4.62 -23.81 6.64
CA GLU A 204 -3.52 -23.27 7.47
C GLU A 204 -3.93 -21.99 8.23
N ALA A 205 -4.90 -21.23 7.68
CA ALA A 205 -5.39 -19.97 8.24
C ALA A 205 -6.67 -20.12 9.10
N THR A 206 -7.20 -21.33 9.31
CA THR A 206 -8.50 -21.54 9.98
C THR A 206 -8.54 -21.10 11.44
N ALA A 207 -7.41 -20.97 12.11
CA ALA A 207 -7.36 -20.48 13.50
C ALA A 207 -7.69 -18.99 13.61
N GLU A 208 -7.40 -18.20 12.57
CA GLU A 208 -7.50 -16.74 12.56
C GLU A 208 -8.60 -16.23 11.60
N THR A 209 -9.14 -17.10 10.73
CA THR A 209 -10.11 -16.74 9.69
C THR A 209 -11.46 -17.40 9.93
N ASN A 210 -12.53 -16.59 9.93
CA ASN A 210 -13.90 -17.06 10.17
C ASN A 210 -14.77 -17.08 8.90
N SER A 211 -14.44 -16.24 7.92
CA SER A 211 -15.23 -16.09 6.70
C SER A 211 -14.35 -15.88 5.46
N LEU A 212 -14.88 -16.29 4.34
CA LEU A 212 -14.28 -16.15 3.03
C LEU A 212 -15.26 -15.45 2.08
N ILE A 213 -14.72 -14.83 1.05
CA ILE A 213 -15.47 -14.25 -0.05
C ILE A 213 -15.15 -15.06 -1.29
N ILE A 214 -16.17 -15.49 -2.02
CA ILE A 214 -16.03 -16.07 -3.34
C ILE A 214 -16.57 -15.05 -4.32
N GLU A 215 -15.77 -14.68 -5.33
CA GLU A 215 -16.13 -13.69 -6.33
C GLU A 215 -15.91 -14.22 -7.75
N GLN A 216 -16.76 -13.80 -8.68
CA GLN A 216 -16.50 -13.96 -10.10
C GLN A 216 -15.20 -13.28 -10.47
N LYS A 217 -14.30 -13.97 -11.17
CA LYS A 217 -13.16 -13.30 -11.78
C LYS A 217 -13.65 -12.46 -12.97
N ILE A 218 -13.38 -11.17 -12.90
CA ILE A 218 -13.65 -10.25 -14.01
C ILE A 218 -12.52 -10.34 -15.03
N GLU A 219 -12.88 -10.44 -16.30
CA GLU A 219 -11.95 -10.23 -17.40
C GLU A 219 -11.82 -8.73 -17.61
N GLU A 220 -10.72 -8.18 -17.10
CA GLU A 220 -10.49 -6.75 -17.12
C GLU A 220 -9.88 -6.27 -18.45
N LYS A 221 -10.51 -5.26 -19.05
CA LYS A 221 -9.95 -4.39 -20.09
C LYS A 221 -8.94 -3.41 -19.48
N ALA A 222 -9.21 -2.96 -18.24
CA ALA A 222 -8.32 -2.07 -17.50
C ALA A 222 -8.48 -2.27 -16.00
N ASN A 223 -7.40 -1.96 -15.25
CA ASN A 223 -7.44 -1.86 -13.81
C ASN A 223 -6.92 -0.48 -13.36
N TYR A 224 -7.59 0.11 -12.41
CA TYR A 224 -7.25 1.42 -11.87
C TYR A 224 -7.26 1.37 -10.35
N CYS A 225 -6.16 1.80 -9.72
CA CYS A 225 -6.18 2.22 -8.34
C CYS A 225 -6.44 3.72 -8.31
N VAL A 226 -7.71 4.14 -8.18
CA VAL A 226 -8.09 5.54 -8.07
C VAL A 226 -7.93 6.01 -6.63
N GLN A 227 -7.28 7.17 -6.43
CA GLN A 227 -6.97 7.65 -5.09
C GLN A 227 -7.56 9.01 -4.81
N PHE A 228 -7.99 9.15 -3.57
CA PHE A 228 -8.55 10.38 -3.02
C PHE A 228 -7.91 10.68 -1.67
N ALA A 229 -7.93 11.96 -1.30
CA ALA A 229 -7.63 12.42 0.04
C ALA A 229 -8.79 13.24 0.59
N TYR A 230 -8.96 13.24 1.89
CA TYR A 230 -9.93 14.08 2.57
C TYR A 230 -9.38 14.60 3.88
N SER A 231 -9.58 15.90 4.10
CA SER A 231 -9.58 16.53 5.41
C SER A 231 -10.72 17.54 5.48
N GLU A 232 -11.12 17.93 6.68
CA GLU A 232 -12.21 18.90 6.86
C GLU A 232 -11.93 20.24 6.16
N SER A 233 -10.65 20.66 6.14
CA SER A 233 -10.22 21.91 5.52
C SER A 233 -10.17 21.86 4.00
N LEU A 234 -9.88 20.71 3.39
CA LEU A 234 -9.65 20.57 1.95
C LEU A 234 -10.86 19.99 1.20
N GLY A 235 -11.77 19.31 1.91
CA GLY A 235 -12.78 18.48 1.26
C GLY A 235 -12.16 17.27 0.56
N ILE A 236 -12.93 16.60 -0.30
CA ILE A 236 -12.44 15.44 -1.08
C ILE A 236 -11.61 15.93 -2.27
N GLN A 237 -10.34 15.51 -2.29
CA GLN A 237 -9.39 15.77 -3.37
C GLN A 237 -9.13 14.49 -4.16
N TYR A 238 -9.23 14.54 -5.48
CA TYR A 238 -8.78 13.47 -6.37
C TYR A 238 -7.27 13.58 -6.56
N LEU A 239 -6.52 12.56 -6.17
CA LEU A 239 -5.06 12.54 -6.26
C LEU A 239 -4.55 12.03 -7.60
N GLY A 240 -5.38 11.31 -8.33
CA GLY A 240 -5.02 10.62 -9.56
C GLY A 240 -5.32 9.12 -9.50
N ALA A 241 -4.85 8.41 -10.50
CA ALA A 241 -4.94 6.96 -10.54
C ALA A 241 -3.64 6.32 -11.05
N ALA A 242 -3.45 5.06 -10.69
CA ALA A 242 -2.36 4.24 -11.16
C ALA A 242 -2.88 2.88 -11.62
N THR A 243 -2.22 2.31 -12.63
CA THR A 243 -2.45 0.91 -13.03
C THR A 243 -1.63 0.01 -12.13
N GLN A 244 -2.25 -1.02 -11.57
CA GLN A 244 -1.52 -2.03 -10.79
C GLN A 244 -0.80 -3.01 -11.71
N LEU A 245 0.45 -3.30 -11.38
CA LEU A 245 1.21 -4.38 -11.98
C LEU A 245 1.06 -5.62 -11.11
N THR A 246 0.39 -6.63 -11.62
CA THR A 246 0.19 -7.91 -10.92
C THR A 246 0.67 -9.06 -11.79
N ASP A 247 1.04 -10.17 -11.14
CA ASP A 247 1.20 -11.42 -11.87
C ASP A 247 -0.15 -12.09 -12.13
N LYS A 248 -0.13 -13.21 -12.85
CA LYS A 248 -1.35 -13.97 -13.18
C LYS A 248 -2.13 -14.52 -11.97
N TYR A 249 -1.54 -14.51 -10.78
CA TYR A 249 -2.17 -14.95 -9.53
C TYR A 249 -2.62 -13.79 -8.65
N GLY A 250 -2.43 -12.55 -9.12
CA GLY A 250 -2.84 -11.34 -8.41
C GLY A 250 -1.83 -10.82 -7.40
N PHE A 251 -0.58 -11.35 -7.37
CA PHE A 251 0.46 -10.78 -6.53
C PHE A 251 0.90 -9.43 -7.07
N TYR A 252 0.91 -8.44 -6.19
CA TYR A 252 1.27 -7.07 -6.51
C TYR A 252 2.78 -6.92 -6.77
N ASN A 253 3.12 -6.25 -7.88
CA ASN A 253 4.48 -6.01 -8.35
C ASN A 253 4.78 -4.52 -8.62
N GLY A 254 3.94 -3.61 -8.15
CA GLY A 254 4.14 -2.17 -8.34
C GLY A 254 3.00 -1.50 -9.09
N ASN A 255 3.23 -0.26 -9.50
CA ASN A 255 2.24 0.56 -10.21
C ASN A 255 2.88 1.34 -11.36
N GLU A 256 2.11 1.60 -12.40
CA GLU A 256 2.41 2.59 -13.44
C GLU A 256 1.43 3.77 -13.30
N ASN A 257 1.89 4.99 -13.61
CA ASN A 257 0.98 6.12 -13.71
C ASN A 257 0.00 5.93 -14.88
N THR A 258 -1.19 6.48 -14.75
CA THR A 258 -2.16 6.53 -15.84
C THR A 258 -2.81 7.90 -15.89
N THR A 259 -2.96 8.45 -17.10
CA THR A 259 -3.51 9.79 -17.34
C THR A 259 -4.91 9.78 -17.95
N ASN A 260 -5.28 8.67 -18.59
CA ASN A 260 -6.54 8.54 -19.34
C ASN A 260 -7.54 7.66 -18.57
N VAL A 261 -7.91 8.09 -17.36
CA VAL A 261 -8.93 7.41 -16.56
C VAL A 261 -10.31 7.89 -17.01
N PRO A 262 -11.23 6.99 -17.38
CA PRO A 262 -12.59 7.37 -17.74
C PRO A 262 -13.31 8.06 -16.58
N GLU A 263 -14.04 9.13 -16.86
CA GLU A 263 -14.72 9.93 -15.82
C GLU A 263 -15.66 9.09 -14.96
N HIS A 264 -16.36 8.12 -15.53
CA HIS A 264 -17.26 7.24 -14.76
C HIS A 264 -16.52 6.35 -13.75
N VAL A 265 -15.24 6.03 -13.99
CA VAL A 265 -14.39 5.30 -13.04
C VAL A 265 -13.97 6.20 -11.87
N ILE A 266 -13.59 7.46 -12.18
CA ILE A 266 -13.28 8.47 -11.15
C ILE A 266 -14.50 8.73 -10.29
N GLU A 267 -15.68 8.88 -10.91
CA GLU A 267 -16.93 9.12 -10.23
C GLU A 267 -17.36 7.94 -9.34
N ALA A 268 -17.16 6.70 -9.79
CA ALA A 268 -17.36 5.51 -8.95
C ALA A 268 -16.48 5.55 -7.68
N GLY A 269 -15.19 5.87 -7.84
CA GLY A 269 -14.28 6.06 -6.72
C GLY A 269 -14.69 7.21 -5.80
N ARG A 270 -15.15 8.34 -6.35
CA ARG A 270 -15.64 9.48 -5.59
C ARG A 270 -16.84 9.12 -4.72
N GLN A 271 -17.82 8.39 -5.26
CA GLN A 271 -19.00 7.92 -4.50
C GLN A 271 -18.59 7.02 -3.33
N ILE A 272 -17.59 6.14 -3.54
CA ILE A 272 -17.05 5.29 -2.46
C ILE A 272 -16.37 6.15 -1.40
N MET A 273 -15.57 7.14 -1.81
CA MET A 273 -14.90 8.06 -0.88
C MET A 273 -15.91 8.87 -0.05
N GLU A 274 -16.94 9.40 -0.68
CA GLU A 274 -18.04 10.14 -0.01
C GLU A 274 -18.75 9.28 1.04
N ASN A 275 -19.00 8.00 0.74
CA ASN A 275 -19.60 7.08 1.71
C ASN A 275 -18.70 6.89 2.94
N GLY A 276 -17.37 6.76 2.76
CA GLY A 276 -16.43 6.68 3.86
C GLY A 276 -16.36 7.97 4.68
N VAL A 277 -16.25 9.12 4.02
CA VAL A 277 -16.23 10.45 4.65
C VAL A 277 -17.49 10.72 5.45
N ASN A 278 -18.66 10.37 4.94
CA ASN A 278 -19.95 10.50 5.65
C ASN A 278 -20.02 9.67 6.93
N GLN A 279 -19.15 8.66 7.08
CA GLN A 279 -19.01 7.86 8.31
C GLN A 279 -17.88 8.37 9.23
N GLY A 280 -17.14 9.40 8.83
CA GLY A 280 -16.08 10.01 9.62
C GLY A 280 -14.64 9.64 9.17
N PHE A 281 -14.48 9.06 7.98
CA PHE A 281 -13.14 8.82 7.42
C PHE A 281 -12.45 10.14 7.06
N PHE A 282 -11.14 10.20 7.32
CA PHE A 282 -10.23 11.23 6.84
C PHE A 282 -8.86 10.61 6.50
N GLY A 283 -8.08 11.30 5.67
CA GLY A 283 -6.80 10.84 5.18
C GLY A 283 -6.85 10.39 3.72
N VAL A 284 -5.94 9.52 3.32
CA VAL A 284 -5.82 9.00 1.94
C VAL A 284 -6.54 7.67 1.81
N ALA A 285 -7.27 7.50 0.70
CA ALA A 285 -7.85 6.21 0.31
C ALA A 285 -7.55 5.90 -1.16
N GLY A 286 -7.41 4.61 -1.47
CA GLY A 286 -7.24 4.13 -2.84
C GLY A 286 -8.12 2.92 -3.12
N PHE A 287 -8.86 2.97 -4.22
CA PHE A 287 -9.85 1.96 -4.58
C PHE A 287 -9.42 1.24 -5.85
N ASP A 288 -9.34 -0.08 -5.78
CA ASP A 288 -8.98 -0.92 -6.91
C ASP A 288 -10.25 -1.23 -7.72
N LEU A 289 -10.37 -0.58 -8.86
CA LEU A 289 -11.51 -0.66 -9.76
C LEU A 289 -11.10 -1.33 -11.07
N LEU A 290 -11.78 -2.42 -11.40
CA LEU A 290 -11.64 -3.08 -12.71
C LEU A 290 -12.70 -2.53 -13.67
N VAL A 291 -12.36 -2.47 -14.96
CA VAL A 291 -13.28 -2.15 -16.05
C VAL A 291 -13.26 -3.31 -17.03
N ASP A 292 -14.43 -3.85 -17.37
CA ASP A 292 -14.59 -4.90 -18.36
C ASP A 292 -14.73 -4.34 -19.80
N GLU A 293 -14.88 -5.21 -20.80
CA GLU A 293 -15.03 -4.81 -22.21
C GLU A 293 -16.32 -4.02 -22.49
N ASP A 294 -17.33 -4.15 -21.64
CA ASP A 294 -18.60 -3.43 -21.71
C ASP A 294 -18.59 -2.10 -20.93
N ASP A 295 -17.40 -1.66 -20.47
CA ASP A 295 -17.18 -0.46 -19.66
C ASP A 295 -17.88 -0.48 -18.27
N ASN A 296 -18.26 -1.67 -17.76
CA ASN A 296 -18.76 -1.79 -16.40
C ASN A 296 -17.60 -1.68 -15.40
N VAL A 297 -17.85 -1.00 -14.27
CA VAL A 297 -16.88 -0.80 -13.20
C VAL A 297 -17.12 -1.80 -12.06
N TYR A 298 -16.04 -2.40 -11.55
CA TYR A 298 -16.09 -3.35 -10.45
C TYR A 298 -15.10 -2.98 -9.36
N ALA A 299 -15.60 -2.69 -8.16
CA ALA A 299 -14.78 -2.44 -6.98
C ALA A 299 -14.36 -3.78 -6.35
N ILE A 300 -13.07 -4.10 -6.44
CA ILE A 300 -12.52 -5.39 -6.00
C ILE A 300 -11.73 -5.29 -4.70
N ASP A 301 -11.26 -4.10 -4.34
CA ASP A 301 -10.59 -3.79 -3.08
C ASP A 301 -10.76 -2.32 -2.71
N LEU A 302 -11.06 -2.05 -1.44
CA LEU A 302 -11.16 -0.70 -0.91
C LEU A 302 -10.10 -0.53 0.18
N ASN A 303 -9.11 0.29 -0.13
CA ASN A 303 -8.04 0.62 0.80
C ASN A 303 -8.26 2.04 1.34
N PHE A 304 -9.02 2.17 2.44
CA PHE A 304 -9.17 3.42 3.18
C PHE A 304 -7.90 3.71 4.00
N ARG A 305 -6.78 3.74 3.29
CA ARG A 305 -5.44 4.01 3.77
C ARG A 305 -4.52 4.28 2.60
N GLN A 306 -3.32 4.73 2.86
CA GLN A 306 -2.28 4.82 1.83
C GLN A 306 -1.95 3.42 1.27
N ASN A 307 -1.58 3.39 0.00
CA ASN A 307 -1.18 2.18 -0.71
C ASN A 307 0.13 2.37 -1.49
N GLY A 308 0.51 1.42 -2.32
CA GLY A 308 1.79 1.42 -3.03
C GLY A 308 2.01 2.64 -3.93
N SER A 309 0.97 3.13 -4.59
CA SER A 309 1.08 4.26 -5.54
C SER A 309 0.85 5.63 -4.92
N THR A 310 0.50 5.75 -3.64
CA THR A 310 0.19 7.05 -3.01
C THR A 310 1.35 8.03 -3.14
N SER A 311 2.58 7.62 -2.79
CA SER A 311 3.75 8.51 -2.91
C SER A 311 4.02 8.92 -4.35
N MET A 312 3.84 8.01 -5.32
CA MET A 312 4.01 8.32 -6.75
C MET A 312 3.00 9.37 -7.21
N LEU A 313 1.74 9.28 -6.80
CA LEU A 313 0.71 10.24 -7.19
C LEU A 313 0.92 11.62 -6.53
N LEU A 314 1.29 11.67 -5.25
CA LEU A 314 1.55 12.92 -4.55
C LEU A 314 2.82 13.63 -5.05
N LEU A 315 3.81 12.89 -5.57
CA LEU A 315 5.05 13.42 -6.13
C LEU A 315 5.00 13.62 -7.65
N ALA A 316 3.88 13.29 -8.31
CA ALA A 316 3.77 13.30 -9.77
C ALA A 316 4.13 14.65 -10.39
N ASN A 317 3.68 15.77 -9.79
CA ASN A 317 3.97 17.12 -10.29
C ASN A 317 5.47 17.49 -10.11
N GLU A 318 6.11 16.99 -9.05
CA GLU A 318 7.53 17.23 -8.81
C GLU A 318 8.41 16.50 -9.84
N LEU A 319 8.05 15.25 -10.14
CA LEU A 319 8.77 14.43 -11.13
C LEU A 319 8.57 14.94 -12.55
N ASN A 320 7.40 15.53 -12.85
CA ASN A 320 7.03 16.13 -14.13
C ASN A 320 7.46 15.32 -15.35
N SER A 321 7.20 14.01 -15.33
CA SER A 321 7.63 13.05 -16.35
C SER A 321 6.43 12.36 -17.00
N GLY A 322 6.57 12.00 -18.29
CA GLY A 322 5.51 11.37 -19.07
C GLY A 322 5.13 9.97 -18.56
N TYR A 323 6.12 9.23 -18.09
CA TYR A 323 5.93 7.89 -17.52
C TYR A 323 6.58 7.76 -16.16
N GLN A 324 5.87 7.11 -15.23
CA GLN A 324 6.31 6.84 -13.87
C GLN A 324 5.94 5.40 -13.51
N LYS A 325 6.86 4.70 -12.81
CA LYS A 325 6.65 3.34 -12.33
C LYS A 325 7.15 3.22 -10.89
N PHE A 326 6.25 2.96 -9.95
CA PHE A 326 6.61 2.59 -8.58
C PHE A 326 7.00 1.11 -8.52
N TYR A 327 8.15 0.83 -7.90
CA TYR A 327 8.62 -0.54 -7.67
C TYR A 327 9.47 -0.64 -6.41
N SER A 328 9.71 -1.88 -5.95
CA SER A 328 10.61 -2.16 -4.82
C SER A 328 11.56 -3.29 -5.16
N TYR A 329 12.83 -3.09 -4.80
CA TYR A 329 13.93 -4.03 -5.05
C TYR A 329 14.52 -4.54 -3.75
N HIS A 330 15.21 -5.69 -3.82
CA HIS A 330 15.95 -6.30 -2.71
C HIS A 330 17.36 -6.62 -3.17
N SER A 331 18.33 -6.46 -2.27
CA SER A 331 19.70 -6.95 -2.54
C SER A 331 19.70 -8.47 -2.70
N LYS A 332 20.60 -8.99 -3.55
CA LYS A 332 20.78 -10.43 -3.79
C LYS A 332 21.80 -11.08 -2.85
N GLY A 333 22.50 -10.28 -2.05
CA GLY A 333 23.50 -10.76 -1.09
C GLY A 333 24.59 -9.73 -0.78
N ASP A 334 24.91 -8.83 -1.72
CA ASP A 334 25.86 -7.73 -1.51
C ASP A 334 25.07 -6.41 -1.37
N ASN A 335 24.88 -5.94 -0.13
CA ASN A 335 24.19 -4.70 0.16
C ASN A 335 24.98 -3.47 -0.30
N THR A 336 26.33 -3.54 -0.30
CA THR A 336 27.18 -2.43 -0.73
C THR A 336 27.08 -2.24 -2.25
N HIS A 337 27.16 -3.32 -3.01
CA HIS A 337 26.96 -3.26 -4.46
C HIS A 337 25.56 -2.75 -4.80
N PHE A 338 24.52 -3.30 -4.13
CA PHE A 338 23.14 -2.86 -4.29
C PHE A 338 22.96 -1.35 -4.07
N PHE A 339 23.51 -0.82 -2.97
CA PHE A 339 23.44 0.61 -2.66
C PHE A 339 24.18 1.47 -3.70
N ASN A 340 25.39 1.09 -4.10
CA ASN A 340 26.18 1.84 -5.06
C ASN A 340 25.51 1.89 -6.44
N THR A 341 24.90 0.78 -6.88
CA THR A 341 24.13 0.75 -8.12
C THR A 341 22.92 1.68 -8.04
N ILE A 342 22.14 1.65 -6.96
CA ILE A 342 21.02 2.58 -6.74
C ILE A 342 21.51 4.02 -6.80
N LEU A 343 22.57 4.36 -6.06
CA LEU A 343 23.11 5.72 -5.98
C LEU A 343 23.55 6.25 -7.36
N LYS A 344 24.08 5.38 -8.23
CA LYS A 344 24.42 5.72 -9.61
C LYS A 344 23.16 6.18 -10.38
N TYR A 345 22.12 5.36 -10.41
CA TYR A 345 20.89 5.68 -11.17
C TYR A 345 20.10 6.85 -10.59
N VAL A 346 20.18 7.08 -9.28
CA VAL A 346 19.60 8.28 -8.65
C VAL A 346 20.37 9.53 -9.10
N LYS A 347 21.71 9.48 -9.18
CA LYS A 347 22.55 10.59 -9.68
C LYS A 347 22.34 10.86 -11.18
N GLU A 348 22.03 9.84 -11.97
CA GLU A 348 21.69 9.95 -13.37
C GLU A 348 20.28 10.54 -13.60
N GLY A 349 19.47 10.66 -12.55
CA GLY A 349 18.15 11.28 -12.60
C GLY A 349 17.06 10.41 -13.24
N SER A 350 17.28 9.09 -13.36
CA SER A 350 16.28 8.15 -13.89
C SER A 350 15.48 7.43 -12.80
N LEU A 351 15.99 7.48 -11.56
CA LEU A 351 15.48 6.76 -10.40
C LEU A 351 15.27 7.71 -9.23
N TYR A 352 14.02 7.85 -8.77
CA TYR A 352 13.67 8.70 -7.64
C TYR A 352 13.49 7.85 -6.38
N PRO A 353 14.33 8.02 -5.33
CA PRO A 353 14.28 7.21 -4.12
C PRO A 353 13.07 7.61 -3.26
N LEU A 354 12.33 6.62 -2.74
CA LEU A 354 11.27 6.83 -1.75
C LEU A 354 11.67 6.32 -0.37
N SER A 355 12.33 5.18 -0.31
CA SER A 355 12.74 4.53 0.94
C SER A 355 13.91 3.60 0.70
N TYR A 356 14.78 3.49 1.70
CA TYR A 356 15.88 2.52 1.74
C TYR A 356 15.93 1.86 3.11
N TYR A 357 15.88 0.54 3.14
CA TYR A 357 16.04 -0.28 4.34
C TYR A 357 17.43 -0.90 4.30
N ASP A 358 18.29 -0.45 5.19
CA ASP A 358 19.70 -0.84 5.22
C ASP A 358 19.90 -2.18 5.94
N GLY A 359 20.14 -3.23 5.19
CA GLY A 359 20.44 -4.54 5.76
C GLY A 359 21.75 -4.57 6.57
N ASP A 360 22.71 -3.70 6.25
CA ASP A 360 23.98 -3.63 6.97
C ASP A 360 23.84 -3.03 8.38
N TRP A 361 22.71 -2.37 8.67
CA TRP A 361 22.38 -1.88 9.99
C TRP A 361 22.37 -3.01 11.05
N TYR A 362 22.07 -4.24 10.64
CA TYR A 362 22.03 -5.41 11.53
C TYR A 362 23.42 -6.01 11.83
N GLY A 363 24.48 -5.45 11.29
CA GLY A 363 25.85 -5.91 11.53
C GLY A 363 26.15 -7.26 10.86
N GLU A 364 26.44 -8.30 11.68
CA GLU A 364 26.82 -9.63 11.15
C GLU A 364 25.63 -10.43 10.61
N ASP A 365 24.41 -10.05 10.94
CA ASP A 365 23.22 -10.68 10.38
C ASP A 365 23.09 -10.35 8.90
N LYS A 366 23.03 -11.37 8.05
CA LYS A 366 22.93 -11.21 6.58
C LYS A 366 21.52 -10.79 6.15
N VAL A 367 21.08 -9.60 6.60
CA VAL A 367 19.80 -9.04 6.20
C VAL A 367 19.93 -8.36 4.84
N LYS A 368 18.98 -8.64 3.94
CA LYS A 368 18.94 -8.02 2.62
C LYS A 368 18.44 -6.58 2.72
N SER A 369 19.19 -5.65 2.14
CA SER A 369 18.70 -4.28 1.93
C SER A 369 17.50 -4.27 0.98
N ARG A 370 16.61 -3.28 1.16
CA ARG A 370 15.40 -3.08 0.35
C ARG A 370 15.32 -1.62 -0.09
N PHE A 371 14.79 -1.41 -1.27
CA PHE A 371 14.71 -0.08 -1.86
C PHE A 371 13.36 0.11 -2.54
N GLY A 372 12.62 1.15 -2.16
CA GLY A 372 11.39 1.60 -2.81
C GLY A 372 11.66 2.85 -3.61
N CYS A 373 11.18 2.90 -4.85
CA CYS A 373 11.52 3.98 -5.78
C CYS A 373 10.43 4.24 -6.81
N ILE A 374 10.58 5.36 -7.50
CA ILE A 374 9.85 5.67 -8.72
C ILE A 374 10.87 5.75 -9.86
N TRP A 375 10.72 4.88 -10.84
CA TRP A 375 11.32 5.06 -12.17
C TRP A 375 10.54 6.15 -12.90
N HIS A 376 11.22 7.08 -13.56
CA HIS A 376 10.56 8.15 -14.28
C HIS A 376 11.34 8.57 -15.52
N GLY A 377 10.63 9.10 -16.50
CA GLY A 377 11.19 9.55 -17.76
C GLY A 377 10.12 10.00 -18.75
N ASP A 378 10.55 10.43 -19.92
CA ASP A 378 9.65 10.97 -20.95
C ASP A 378 8.76 9.87 -21.57
N SER A 379 9.25 8.64 -21.67
CA SER A 379 8.52 7.51 -22.23
C SER A 379 8.68 6.21 -21.43
N LYS A 380 7.70 5.32 -21.60
CA LYS A 380 7.71 3.97 -21.02
C LYS A 380 8.91 3.17 -21.51
N GLU A 381 9.24 3.27 -22.80
CA GLU A 381 10.33 2.53 -23.41
C GLU A 381 11.67 2.88 -22.76
N THR A 382 11.98 4.17 -22.62
CA THR A 382 13.21 4.66 -21.97
C THR A 382 13.32 4.19 -20.54
N VAL A 383 12.22 4.29 -19.77
CA VAL A 383 12.19 3.85 -18.37
C VAL A 383 12.43 2.35 -18.25
N LEU A 384 11.79 1.53 -19.09
CA LEU A 384 11.97 0.07 -19.06
C LEU A 384 13.36 -0.34 -19.54
N GLU A 385 14.03 0.42 -20.43
CA GLU A 385 15.43 0.19 -20.80
C GLU A 385 16.36 0.47 -19.63
N ASN A 386 16.19 1.59 -18.94
CA ASN A 386 16.97 1.93 -17.75
C ASN A 386 16.79 0.88 -16.63
N GLU A 387 15.56 0.44 -16.41
CA GLU A 387 15.27 -0.61 -15.42
C GLU A 387 15.95 -1.93 -15.78
N ARG A 388 15.92 -2.34 -17.06
CA ARG A 388 16.63 -3.55 -17.51
C ARG A 388 18.14 -3.45 -17.31
N ALA A 389 18.75 -2.31 -17.62
CA ALA A 389 20.16 -2.06 -17.38
C ALA A 389 20.52 -2.13 -15.89
N PHE A 390 19.70 -1.50 -15.04
CA PHE A 390 19.85 -1.57 -13.58
C PHE A 390 19.77 -3.01 -13.07
N LEU A 391 18.80 -3.79 -13.51
CA LEU A 391 18.64 -5.19 -13.09
C LEU A 391 19.83 -6.05 -13.55
N ALA A 392 20.33 -5.81 -14.76
CA ALA A 392 21.52 -6.51 -15.26
C ALA A 392 22.77 -6.19 -14.42
N GLU A 393 22.96 -4.93 -14.00
CA GLU A 393 24.06 -4.57 -13.10
C GLU A 393 23.95 -5.26 -11.74
N LEU A 394 22.71 -5.40 -11.19
CA LEU A 394 22.48 -6.11 -9.93
C LEU A 394 22.70 -7.63 -10.02
N GLU A 395 22.72 -8.21 -11.22
CA GLU A 395 22.90 -9.65 -11.43
C GLU A 395 24.38 -10.07 -11.62
N HIS A 396 25.25 -9.12 -11.95
CA HIS A 396 26.64 -9.42 -12.32
C HIS A 396 27.61 -9.62 -11.12
N TYR A 397 27.09 -9.68 -9.86
CA TYR A 397 27.91 -9.90 -8.66
C TYR A 397 27.30 -10.90 -7.68
#